data_63c0fccece8cc962c2f1611c67443554
#
_entry.id   63c0fccece8cc962c2f1611c67443554
#
_cell.length_a   1.000
_cell.length_b   1.000
_cell.length_c   1.000
_cell.angle_alpha   90.00
_cell.angle_beta   90.00
_cell.angle_gamma   90.00
#
_symmetry.space_group_name_H-M   'P 1'
#
loop_
_entity.id
_entity.type
_entity.pdbx_description
1 polymer ?
#
loop_
_entity_poly.entity_id
_entity_poly.type
_entity_poly.pdbx_seq_one_letter_code
_entity_poly.pdbx_strand_id
1 'polypeptide(L)'
;RGRPARCRKLRAMVDVLVVGAGPVGLCAALWAKRLGLSHLVLERGTVAETVYRFPRDMVFFSEAKNIEIGGHPLVAQGPKPTRKEALLYYQRVAEREGLNVLTYTEVLSIRGREGAFQVLAKDRKGERAFSARYVVVATGYFGNPNRLGVPGEDLPHVLHRYEEAAPFFGREVAVVGGSNSAVEAALDLYRGGAKVTLVHRGKWVRPSVKYWLLPDFENRVKEGSIRAVMEARVEAITPEGLWLSRPSGREFLPADFVVVLIGYRAEDRLLREAGVAYEGERPWLSPEWETSVPGLFAVGSCAYGPDTRSVFIENGREHARAALTAIAARVRGLTPRP
;
A
#
# COMPACT_ATOMS: atom_id res chain seq x y z
N ARG A 1 -1.30 -37.31 31.46
CA ARG A 1 -1.64 -37.87 30.11
C ARG A 1 -2.16 -36.72 29.26
N GLY A 2 -1.26 -36.08 28.47
CA GLY A 2 -1.58 -34.99 27.54
C GLY A 2 -2.35 -35.53 26.35
N ARG A 3 -3.47 -34.91 26.02
CA ARG A 3 -4.19 -35.18 24.77
C ARG A 3 -3.31 -34.74 23.59
N PRO A 4 -3.17 -35.55 22.53
CA PRO A 4 -2.44 -35.12 21.35
C PRO A 4 -3.17 -33.93 20.70
N ALA A 5 -2.40 -32.92 20.28
CA ALA A 5 -2.89 -31.80 19.53
C ALA A 5 -3.68 -32.32 18.31
N ARG A 6 -4.98 -31.96 18.23
CA ARG A 6 -5.83 -32.28 17.09
C ARG A 6 -5.18 -31.68 15.84
N CYS A 7 -4.68 -32.55 14.96
CA CYS A 7 -4.28 -32.20 13.60
C CYS A 7 -5.46 -31.47 12.95
N ARG A 8 -5.36 -30.13 12.80
CA ARG A 8 -6.38 -29.33 12.13
C ARG A 8 -6.40 -29.78 10.67
N LYS A 9 -7.56 -30.22 10.18
CA LYS A 9 -7.80 -30.57 8.77
C LYS A 9 -7.14 -29.53 7.89
N LEU A 10 -6.13 -29.92 7.10
CA LEU A 10 -5.58 -29.15 6.00
C LEU A 10 -6.76 -28.76 5.12
N ARG A 11 -6.96 -27.47 4.88
CA ARG A 11 -7.92 -27.03 3.86
C ARG A 11 -7.47 -27.58 2.52
N ALA A 12 -8.43 -27.99 1.67
CA ALA A 12 -8.12 -28.49 0.33
C ALA A 12 -7.22 -27.46 -0.40
N MET A 13 -6.24 -27.98 -1.15
CA MET A 13 -5.33 -27.17 -1.96
C MET A 13 -6.14 -26.38 -2.98
N VAL A 14 -5.91 -25.08 -3.07
CA VAL A 14 -6.51 -24.20 -4.10
C VAL A 14 -5.59 -24.09 -5.31
N ASP A 15 -6.14 -23.75 -6.48
CA ASP A 15 -5.32 -23.47 -7.66
C ASP A 15 -4.49 -22.21 -7.43
N VAL A 16 -5.11 -21.13 -6.90
CA VAL A 16 -4.46 -19.85 -6.70
C VAL A 16 -4.70 -19.32 -5.30
N LEU A 17 -3.63 -18.97 -4.60
CA LEU A 17 -3.69 -18.19 -3.37
C LEU A 17 -3.18 -16.77 -3.65
N VAL A 18 -4.01 -15.77 -3.36
CA VAL A 18 -3.67 -14.36 -3.51
C VAL A 18 -3.34 -13.77 -2.14
N VAL A 19 -2.22 -13.05 -2.04
CA VAL A 19 -1.79 -12.35 -0.83
C VAL A 19 -2.09 -10.87 -0.97
N GLY A 20 -3.07 -10.40 -0.20
CA GLY A 20 -3.57 -9.02 -0.22
C GLY A 20 -4.90 -8.88 -0.97
N ALA A 21 -5.87 -8.21 -0.32
CA ALA A 21 -7.20 -7.90 -0.87
C ALA A 21 -7.35 -6.41 -1.20
N GLY A 22 -6.28 -5.75 -1.63
CA GLY A 22 -6.33 -4.44 -2.27
C GLY A 22 -6.96 -4.54 -3.67
N PRO A 23 -7.14 -3.42 -4.38
CA PRO A 23 -7.77 -3.40 -5.70
C PRO A 23 -7.16 -4.39 -6.69
N VAL A 24 -5.82 -4.52 -6.72
CA VAL A 24 -5.11 -5.44 -7.62
C VAL A 24 -5.28 -6.90 -7.20
N GLY A 25 -5.23 -7.20 -5.90
CA GLY A 25 -5.47 -8.55 -5.39
C GLY A 25 -6.91 -9.01 -5.60
N LEU A 26 -7.89 -8.12 -5.42
CA LEU A 26 -9.29 -8.40 -5.77
C LEU A 26 -9.46 -8.65 -7.27
N CYS A 27 -8.77 -7.88 -8.11
CA CYS A 27 -8.75 -8.11 -9.56
C CYS A 27 -8.18 -9.50 -9.90
N ALA A 28 -7.09 -9.93 -9.23
CA ALA A 28 -6.54 -11.27 -9.39
C ALA A 28 -7.55 -12.35 -9.00
N ALA A 29 -8.25 -12.20 -7.88
CA ALA A 29 -9.30 -13.14 -7.44
C ALA A 29 -10.47 -13.21 -8.42
N LEU A 30 -10.89 -12.05 -8.97
CA LEU A 30 -11.93 -11.97 -10.02
C LEU A 30 -11.53 -12.76 -11.27
N TRP A 31 -10.30 -12.56 -11.74
CA TRP A 31 -9.80 -13.29 -12.91
C TRP A 31 -9.65 -14.79 -12.62
N ALA A 32 -9.17 -15.17 -11.42
CA ALA A 32 -9.14 -16.59 -11.04
C ALA A 32 -10.52 -17.22 -11.14
N LYS A 33 -11.53 -16.59 -10.55
CA LYS A 33 -12.94 -17.05 -10.62
C LYS A 33 -13.44 -17.16 -12.05
N ARG A 34 -13.26 -16.12 -12.87
CA ARG A 34 -13.71 -16.09 -14.27
C ARG A 34 -13.06 -17.16 -15.15
N LEU A 35 -11.80 -17.47 -14.83
CA LEU A 35 -11.06 -18.53 -15.51
C LEU A 35 -11.33 -19.94 -14.95
N GLY A 36 -12.25 -20.07 -13.99
CA GLY A 36 -12.63 -21.35 -13.40
C GLY A 36 -11.61 -21.94 -12.44
N LEU A 37 -10.71 -21.12 -11.90
CA LEU A 37 -9.71 -21.53 -10.91
C LEU A 37 -10.26 -21.40 -9.50
N SER A 38 -10.05 -22.42 -8.68
CA SER A 38 -10.30 -22.32 -7.25
C SER A 38 -9.32 -21.32 -6.63
N HIS A 39 -9.82 -20.37 -5.82
CA HIS A 39 -8.99 -19.31 -5.27
C HIS A 39 -9.27 -19.06 -3.79
N LEU A 40 -8.27 -18.50 -3.12
CA LEU A 40 -8.34 -17.99 -1.76
C LEU A 40 -7.52 -16.70 -1.68
N VAL A 41 -8.09 -15.66 -1.10
CA VAL A 41 -7.37 -14.41 -0.80
C VAL A 41 -7.12 -14.33 0.69
N LEU A 42 -5.88 -14.05 1.10
CA LEU A 42 -5.52 -13.77 2.49
C LEU A 42 -5.20 -12.28 2.63
N GLU A 43 -5.89 -11.61 3.54
CA GLU A 43 -5.75 -10.18 3.79
C GLU A 43 -5.52 -9.92 5.29
N ARG A 44 -4.47 -9.18 5.62
CA ARG A 44 -4.11 -8.87 7.01
C ARG A 44 -5.09 -7.92 7.71
N GLY A 45 -5.76 -7.07 6.95
CA GLY A 45 -6.77 -6.14 7.44
C GLY A 45 -8.15 -6.42 6.88
N THR A 46 -8.89 -5.38 6.53
CA THR A 46 -10.18 -5.48 5.86
C THR A 46 -10.02 -5.52 4.34
N VAL A 47 -11.08 -5.85 3.62
CA VAL A 47 -11.09 -5.74 2.14
C VAL A 47 -10.80 -4.30 1.74
N ALA A 48 -9.85 -4.11 0.82
CA ALA A 48 -9.31 -2.82 0.40
C ALA A 48 -8.68 -2.00 1.56
N GLU A 49 -7.94 -2.66 2.45
CA GLU A 49 -7.31 -2.07 3.63
C GLU A 49 -6.48 -0.82 3.31
N THR A 50 -5.74 -0.81 2.21
CA THR A 50 -4.97 0.37 1.79
C THR A 50 -5.87 1.57 1.53
N VAL A 51 -7.00 1.36 0.85
CA VAL A 51 -7.99 2.43 0.57
C VAL A 51 -8.65 2.87 1.87
N TYR A 52 -8.94 1.94 2.79
CA TYR A 52 -9.44 2.26 4.12
C TYR A 52 -8.49 3.16 4.91
N ARG A 53 -7.16 2.96 4.76
CA ARG A 53 -6.13 3.72 5.47
C ARG A 53 -5.69 5.01 4.79
N PHE A 54 -6.22 5.34 3.64
CA PHE A 54 -6.01 6.66 3.04
C PHE A 54 -6.67 7.76 3.90
N PRO A 55 -6.20 9.01 3.81
CA PRO A 55 -6.82 10.14 4.50
C PRO A 55 -8.34 10.17 4.28
N ARG A 56 -9.11 10.49 5.33
CA ARG A 56 -10.59 10.35 5.32
C ARG A 56 -11.25 11.13 4.20
N ASP A 57 -10.78 12.34 3.95
CA ASP A 57 -11.35 13.25 2.94
C ASP A 57 -10.60 13.22 1.60
N MET A 58 -9.75 12.20 1.41
CA MET A 58 -8.99 12.06 0.17
C MET A 58 -9.90 11.87 -1.05
N VAL A 59 -9.62 12.64 -2.09
CA VAL A 59 -10.15 12.45 -3.44
C VAL A 59 -9.07 11.82 -4.31
N PHE A 60 -9.43 10.77 -5.05
CA PHE A 60 -8.48 10.08 -5.94
C PHE A 60 -7.97 11.03 -7.03
N PHE A 61 -6.76 10.79 -7.49
CA PHE A 61 -6.23 11.50 -8.65
C PHE A 61 -6.93 11.03 -9.94
N SER A 62 -7.18 9.74 -10.04
CA SER A 62 -7.78 9.08 -11.19
C SER A 62 -9.30 9.25 -11.22
N GLU A 63 -9.85 9.31 -12.43
CA GLU A 63 -11.30 9.22 -12.62
C GLU A 63 -11.84 7.86 -12.22
N ALA A 64 -13.13 7.80 -11.85
CA ALA A 64 -13.80 6.59 -11.38
C ALA A 64 -13.60 5.38 -12.32
N LYS A 65 -13.81 5.56 -13.62
CA LYS A 65 -13.66 4.50 -14.64
C LYS A 65 -12.26 3.89 -14.69
N ASN A 66 -11.23 4.65 -14.32
CA ASN A 66 -9.85 4.20 -14.41
C ASN A 66 -9.46 3.25 -13.27
N ILE A 67 -10.16 3.32 -12.14
CA ILE A 67 -9.92 2.46 -10.97
C ILE A 67 -10.96 1.36 -10.80
N GLU A 68 -11.84 1.18 -11.77
CA GLU A 68 -12.77 0.06 -11.84
C GLU A 68 -12.06 -1.27 -12.02
N ILE A 69 -12.60 -2.32 -11.39
CA ILE A 69 -12.12 -3.69 -11.55
C ILE A 69 -13.25 -4.61 -12.03
N GLY A 70 -12.89 -5.59 -12.84
CA GLY A 70 -13.80 -6.65 -13.26
C GLY A 70 -15.03 -6.17 -14.07
N GLY A 71 -15.01 -4.97 -14.67
CA GLY A 71 -16.14 -4.43 -15.44
C GLY A 71 -17.33 -4.02 -14.58
N HIS A 72 -17.15 -3.89 -13.26
CA HIS A 72 -18.14 -3.30 -12.37
C HIS A 72 -18.00 -1.78 -12.39
N PRO A 73 -19.08 -1.02 -12.66
CA PRO A 73 -18.99 0.45 -12.67
C PRO A 73 -18.83 1.03 -11.27
N LEU A 74 -17.93 2.00 -11.13
CA LEU A 74 -17.79 2.83 -9.93
C LEU A 74 -18.57 4.12 -10.13
N VAL A 75 -19.72 4.22 -9.47
CA VAL A 75 -20.53 5.43 -9.45
C VAL A 75 -20.04 6.34 -8.32
N ALA A 76 -19.62 7.55 -8.68
CA ALA A 76 -19.18 8.59 -7.75
C ALA A 76 -19.99 9.87 -7.99
N GLN A 77 -20.04 10.75 -6.97
CA GLN A 77 -20.74 12.05 -7.10
C GLN A 77 -20.06 12.98 -8.12
N GLY A 78 -18.73 12.87 -8.23
CA GLY A 78 -17.93 13.65 -9.16
C GLY A 78 -17.12 12.77 -10.11
N PRO A 79 -16.37 13.38 -11.03
CA PRO A 79 -15.53 12.65 -11.96
C PRO A 79 -14.42 11.84 -11.28
N LYS A 80 -14.02 12.28 -10.09
CA LYS A 80 -12.99 11.65 -9.26
C LYS A 80 -13.63 11.14 -7.97
N PRO A 81 -13.52 9.84 -7.66
CA PRO A 81 -14.15 9.28 -6.46
C PRO A 81 -13.41 9.72 -5.20
N THR A 82 -14.17 9.84 -4.13
CA THR A 82 -13.66 9.96 -2.78
C THR A 82 -13.12 8.63 -2.29
N ARG A 83 -12.28 8.68 -1.25
CA ARG A 83 -11.82 7.47 -0.54
C ARG A 83 -12.99 6.57 -0.12
N LYS A 84 -14.07 7.16 0.42
CA LYS A 84 -15.25 6.41 0.90
C LYS A 84 -15.97 5.69 -0.24
N GLU A 85 -16.19 6.36 -1.36
CA GLU A 85 -16.83 5.76 -2.54
C GLU A 85 -16.00 4.60 -3.10
N ALA A 86 -14.70 4.79 -3.25
CA ALA A 86 -13.80 3.73 -3.72
C ALA A 86 -13.73 2.55 -2.73
N LEU A 87 -13.66 2.80 -1.42
CA LEU A 87 -13.65 1.74 -0.41
C LEU A 87 -14.91 0.88 -0.49
N LEU A 88 -16.08 1.51 -0.48
CA LEU A 88 -17.37 0.81 -0.59
C LEU A 88 -17.49 0.06 -1.92
N TYR A 89 -17.01 0.64 -3.00
CA TYR A 89 -16.98 0.00 -4.32
C TYR A 89 -16.21 -1.33 -4.29
N TYR A 90 -14.96 -1.34 -3.81
CA TYR A 90 -14.16 -2.56 -3.76
C TYR A 90 -14.76 -3.62 -2.85
N GLN A 91 -15.32 -3.23 -1.70
CA GLN A 91 -16.01 -4.14 -0.79
C GLN A 91 -17.25 -4.75 -1.44
N ARG A 92 -18.05 -3.94 -2.15
CA ARG A 92 -19.26 -4.41 -2.85
C ARG A 92 -18.93 -5.32 -4.03
N VAL A 93 -17.85 -5.04 -4.77
CA VAL A 93 -17.38 -5.94 -5.82
C VAL A 93 -16.99 -7.29 -5.25
N ALA A 94 -16.22 -7.32 -4.16
CA ALA A 94 -15.83 -8.57 -3.50
C ALA A 94 -17.05 -9.37 -3.01
N GLU A 95 -18.03 -8.70 -2.39
CA GLU A 95 -19.29 -9.30 -1.91
C GLU A 95 -20.12 -9.85 -3.08
N ARG A 96 -20.42 -9.02 -4.08
CA ARG A 96 -21.26 -9.36 -5.23
C ARG A 96 -20.70 -10.53 -6.03
N GLU A 97 -19.40 -10.55 -6.20
CA GLU A 97 -18.70 -11.66 -6.87
C GLU A 97 -18.50 -12.89 -5.97
N GLY A 98 -18.82 -12.80 -4.69
CA GLY A 98 -18.62 -13.91 -3.75
C GLY A 98 -17.18 -14.37 -3.71
N LEU A 99 -16.23 -13.44 -3.71
CA LEU A 99 -14.80 -13.78 -3.67
C LEU A 99 -14.44 -14.43 -2.33
N ASN A 100 -13.65 -15.50 -2.39
CA ASN A 100 -13.21 -16.20 -1.20
C ASN A 100 -12.07 -15.45 -0.50
N VAL A 101 -12.39 -14.48 0.37
CA VAL A 101 -11.44 -13.62 1.08
C VAL A 101 -11.47 -13.94 2.57
N LEU A 102 -10.30 -14.24 3.14
CA LEU A 102 -10.10 -14.31 4.59
C LEU A 102 -9.40 -13.04 5.05
N THR A 103 -10.18 -12.15 5.66
CA THR A 103 -9.68 -10.92 6.28
C THR A 103 -9.05 -11.21 7.65
N TYR A 104 -8.27 -10.24 8.16
CA TYR A 104 -7.54 -10.33 9.43
C TYR A 104 -6.69 -11.61 9.52
N THR A 105 -6.12 -11.99 8.38
CA THR A 105 -5.27 -13.17 8.21
C THR A 105 -3.97 -12.75 7.51
N GLU A 106 -2.93 -12.54 8.29
CA GLU A 106 -1.62 -12.08 7.83
C GLU A 106 -0.77 -13.25 7.33
N VAL A 107 -0.27 -13.15 6.11
CA VAL A 107 0.70 -14.11 5.58
C VAL A 107 2.07 -13.85 6.19
N LEU A 108 2.63 -14.89 6.80
CA LEU A 108 3.93 -14.85 7.47
C LEU A 108 5.06 -15.32 6.55
N SER A 109 4.82 -16.39 5.78
CA SER A 109 5.82 -16.92 4.84
C SER A 109 5.18 -17.68 3.68
N ILE A 110 5.91 -17.75 2.56
CA ILE A 110 5.57 -18.51 1.37
C ILE A 110 6.73 -19.45 1.10
N ARG A 111 6.49 -20.75 1.02
CA ARG A 111 7.50 -21.77 0.76
C ARG A 111 7.00 -22.78 -0.26
N GLY A 112 7.89 -23.35 -1.04
CA GLY A 112 7.57 -24.37 -2.02
C GLY A 112 7.84 -23.93 -3.45
N ARG A 113 7.15 -24.56 -4.37
CA ARG A 113 7.30 -24.35 -5.82
C ARG A 113 5.97 -24.57 -6.52
N GLU A 114 5.95 -24.33 -7.81
CA GLU A 114 4.78 -24.60 -8.66
C GLU A 114 4.14 -25.95 -8.35
N GLY A 115 2.83 -25.95 -8.14
CA GLY A 115 2.03 -27.11 -7.80
C GLY A 115 2.02 -27.51 -6.32
N ALA A 116 2.92 -26.95 -5.48
CA ALA A 116 3.09 -27.39 -4.09
C ALA A 116 3.54 -26.28 -3.13
N PHE A 117 2.91 -25.10 -3.19
CA PHE A 117 3.17 -24.04 -2.22
C PHE A 117 2.51 -24.31 -0.87
N GLN A 118 3.25 -23.97 0.20
CA GLN A 118 2.76 -23.88 1.56
C GLN A 118 2.86 -22.42 2.03
N VAL A 119 1.72 -21.83 2.39
CA VAL A 119 1.61 -20.46 2.86
C VAL A 119 1.22 -20.48 4.33
N LEU A 120 2.14 -20.04 5.19
CA LEU A 120 1.87 -19.88 6.62
C LEU A 120 1.23 -18.52 6.84
N ALA A 121 0.11 -18.48 7.54
CA ALA A 121 -0.57 -17.26 7.89
C ALA A 121 -1.07 -17.30 9.33
N LYS A 122 -1.31 -16.12 9.92
CA LYS A 122 -1.75 -15.94 11.30
C LYS A 122 -3.04 -15.12 11.34
N ASP A 123 -3.99 -15.59 12.12
CA ASP A 123 -5.19 -14.86 12.50
C ASP A 123 -5.34 -14.78 14.04
N ARG A 124 -6.47 -14.29 14.53
CA ARG A 124 -6.76 -14.22 15.98
C ARG A 124 -6.76 -15.59 16.69
N LYS A 125 -6.88 -16.69 15.94
CA LYS A 125 -6.91 -18.06 16.47
C LYS A 125 -5.54 -18.74 16.42
N GLY A 126 -4.52 -18.04 15.91
CA GLY A 126 -3.16 -18.52 15.78
C GLY A 126 -2.74 -18.79 14.33
N GLU A 127 -1.62 -19.49 14.18
CA GLU A 127 -1.04 -19.79 12.88
C GLU A 127 -1.75 -20.97 12.19
N ARG A 128 -1.87 -20.84 10.86
CA ARG A 128 -2.45 -21.86 9.98
C ARG A 128 -1.68 -21.94 8.68
N ALA A 129 -1.53 -23.16 8.15
CA ALA A 129 -0.97 -23.40 6.83
C ALA A 129 -2.08 -23.54 5.79
N PHE A 130 -1.82 -23.00 4.60
CA PHE A 130 -2.65 -23.10 3.41
C PHE A 130 -1.81 -23.66 2.27
N SER A 131 -2.41 -24.53 1.44
CA SER A 131 -1.76 -25.14 0.29
C SER A 131 -2.33 -24.55 -1.00
N ALA A 132 -1.45 -24.23 -1.95
CA ALA A 132 -1.85 -23.70 -3.25
C ALA A 132 -0.92 -24.24 -4.37
N ARG A 133 -1.45 -24.31 -5.60
CA ARG A 133 -0.63 -24.65 -6.77
C ARG A 133 0.18 -23.45 -7.24
N TYR A 134 -0.42 -22.26 -7.18
CA TYR A 134 0.18 -20.98 -7.55
C TYR A 134 -0.07 -19.95 -6.46
N VAL A 135 0.85 -19.00 -6.31
CA VAL A 135 0.70 -17.88 -5.37
C VAL A 135 0.87 -16.57 -6.13
N VAL A 136 -0.03 -15.62 -5.88
CA VAL A 136 0.02 -14.26 -6.44
C VAL A 136 0.16 -13.27 -5.29
N VAL A 137 1.30 -12.56 -5.21
CA VAL A 137 1.56 -11.54 -4.21
C VAL A 137 1.07 -10.18 -4.74
N ALA A 138 0.17 -9.54 -3.99
CA ALA A 138 -0.43 -8.25 -4.30
C ALA A 138 -0.44 -7.33 -3.07
N THR A 139 0.67 -7.32 -2.30
CA THR A 139 0.81 -6.66 -1.00
C THR A 139 0.91 -5.14 -1.08
N GLY A 140 1.20 -4.58 -2.26
CA GLY A 140 1.27 -3.15 -2.45
C GLY A 140 2.51 -2.49 -1.85
N TYR A 141 2.39 -1.22 -1.44
CA TYR A 141 3.47 -0.46 -0.81
C TYR A 141 3.02 0.34 0.43
N PHE A 142 1.75 0.63 0.58
CA PHE A 142 1.23 1.57 1.59
C PHE A 142 1.44 1.08 3.04
N GLY A 143 1.67 -0.20 3.22
CA GLY A 143 2.05 -0.80 4.50
C GLY A 143 3.48 -0.49 4.94
N ASN A 144 4.35 0.00 4.03
CA ASN A 144 5.78 0.13 4.23
C ASN A 144 6.26 1.57 3.95
N PRO A 145 6.01 2.54 4.86
CA PRO A 145 6.47 3.92 4.71
C PRO A 145 8.00 4.00 4.80
N ASN A 146 8.58 4.90 4.01
CA ASN A 146 9.98 5.25 4.14
C ASN A 146 10.24 5.91 5.49
N ARG A 147 11.42 5.65 6.06
CA ARG A 147 11.85 6.21 7.33
C ARG A 147 12.97 7.23 7.12
N LEU A 148 13.04 8.18 8.04
CA LEU A 148 14.14 9.16 8.07
C LEU A 148 15.46 8.51 8.51
N GLY A 149 15.38 7.51 9.39
CA GLY A 149 16.54 6.84 9.98
C GLY A 149 17.27 7.71 10.99
N VAL A 150 16.54 8.56 11.71
CA VAL A 150 17.10 9.52 12.67
C VAL A 150 16.72 9.16 14.11
N PRO A 151 17.53 9.58 15.12
CA PRO A 151 17.15 9.43 16.51
C PRO A 151 15.80 10.07 16.82
N GLY A 152 14.97 9.40 17.61
CA GLY A 152 13.66 9.86 18.02
C GLY A 152 12.54 9.63 17.04
N GLU A 153 12.79 9.00 15.89
CA GLU A 153 11.74 8.72 14.88
C GLU A 153 10.65 7.75 15.38
N ASP A 154 10.93 6.95 16.42
CA ASP A 154 9.97 6.01 17.03
C ASP A 154 9.22 6.59 18.23
N LEU A 155 9.36 7.88 18.52
CA LEU A 155 8.62 8.53 19.61
C LEU A 155 7.11 8.53 19.32
N PRO A 156 6.24 8.46 20.35
CA PRO A 156 4.79 8.29 20.17
C PRO A 156 4.08 9.39 19.40
N HIS A 157 4.65 10.62 19.35
CA HIS A 157 4.10 11.76 18.63
C HIS A 157 4.62 11.86 17.17
N VAL A 158 5.41 10.88 16.71
CA VAL A 158 5.89 10.76 15.33
C VAL A 158 5.00 9.80 14.56
N LEU A 159 4.39 10.28 13.51
CA LEU A 159 3.43 9.53 12.69
C LEU A 159 3.97 9.37 11.27
N HIS A 160 3.89 8.15 10.73
CA HIS A 160 4.28 7.84 9.34
C HIS A 160 3.08 7.72 8.40
N ARG A 161 1.91 8.11 8.89
CA ARG A 161 0.64 8.20 8.14
C ARG A 161 -0.17 9.37 8.64
N TYR A 162 -0.96 9.91 7.75
CA TYR A 162 -1.92 10.96 8.06
C TYR A 162 -3.34 10.43 7.77
N GLU A 163 -4.26 10.62 8.69
CA GLU A 163 -5.65 10.19 8.54
C GLU A 163 -6.62 11.37 8.44
N GLU A 164 -6.58 12.29 9.41
CA GLU A 164 -7.48 13.43 9.52
C GLU A 164 -6.90 14.53 10.42
N ALA A 165 -7.41 15.75 10.30
CA ALA A 165 -6.92 16.90 11.04
C ALA A 165 -7.44 17.01 12.49
N ALA A 166 -8.58 16.41 12.80
CA ALA A 166 -9.27 16.62 14.09
C ALA A 166 -8.39 16.39 15.34
N PRO A 167 -7.53 15.36 15.43
CA PRO A 167 -6.66 15.15 16.59
C PRO A 167 -5.63 16.24 16.83
N PHE A 168 -5.36 17.08 15.82
CA PHE A 168 -4.28 18.09 15.84
C PHE A 168 -4.81 19.52 16.04
N PHE A 169 -6.09 19.70 16.34
CA PHE A 169 -6.68 21.03 16.54
C PHE A 169 -5.91 21.84 17.60
N GLY A 170 -5.47 23.03 17.22
CA GLY A 170 -4.70 23.95 18.07
C GLY A 170 -3.25 23.53 18.34
N ARG A 171 -2.76 22.43 17.74
CA ARG A 171 -1.40 21.90 17.95
C ARG A 171 -0.40 22.42 16.92
N GLU A 172 0.86 22.42 17.30
CA GLU A 172 1.98 22.69 16.40
C GLU A 172 2.40 21.37 15.73
N VAL A 173 2.26 21.30 14.40
CA VAL A 173 2.49 20.10 13.61
C VAL A 173 3.57 20.34 12.58
N ALA A 174 4.64 19.57 12.64
CA ALA A 174 5.65 19.52 11.60
C ALA A 174 5.31 18.42 10.60
N VAL A 175 5.09 18.77 9.34
CA VAL A 175 4.89 17.81 8.24
C VAL A 175 6.20 17.70 7.47
N VAL A 176 6.82 16.52 7.49
CA VAL A 176 8.09 16.26 6.79
C VAL A 176 7.79 15.58 5.45
N GLY A 177 8.10 16.26 4.36
CA GLY A 177 7.88 15.76 3.00
C GLY A 177 7.69 16.91 2.00
N GLY A 178 7.55 16.57 0.72
CA GLY A 178 7.40 17.59 -0.32
C GLY A 178 6.66 17.06 -1.57
N SER A 179 5.88 16.00 -1.44
CA SER A 179 5.02 15.43 -2.49
C SER A 179 3.54 15.56 -2.11
N ASN A 180 2.66 14.96 -2.89
CA ASN A 180 1.21 15.02 -2.71
C ASN A 180 0.75 14.79 -1.26
N SER A 181 1.18 13.69 -0.65
CA SER A 181 0.73 13.34 0.71
C SER A 181 1.09 14.40 1.75
N ALA A 182 2.29 14.99 1.65
CA ALA A 182 2.72 16.04 2.58
C ALA A 182 1.95 17.33 2.38
N VAL A 183 1.73 17.74 1.13
CA VAL A 183 0.99 18.97 0.79
C VAL A 183 -0.49 18.81 1.13
N GLU A 184 -1.11 17.68 0.83
CA GLU A 184 -2.50 17.37 1.22
C GLU A 184 -2.67 17.43 2.74
N ALA A 185 -1.78 16.74 3.48
CA ALA A 185 -1.82 16.74 4.94
C ALA A 185 -1.61 18.14 5.53
N ALA A 186 -0.67 18.92 4.99
CA ALA A 186 -0.42 20.28 5.46
C ALA A 186 -1.64 21.21 5.26
N LEU A 187 -2.31 21.11 4.12
CA LEU A 187 -3.52 21.87 3.83
C LEU A 187 -4.71 21.43 4.71
N ASP A 188 -4.89 20.13 4.88
CA ASP A 188 -5.98 19.61 5.70
C ASP A 188 -5.78 19.94 7.18
N LEU A 189 -4.58 19.77 7.71
CA LEU A 189 -4.20 20.18 9.07
C LEU A 189 -4.44 21.69 9.31
N TYR A 190 -4.04 22.54 8.37
CA TYR A 190 -4.28 23.98 8.42
C TYR A 190 -5.78 24.29 8.48
N ARG A 191 -6.58 23.70 7.60
CA ARG A 191 -8.04 23.86 7.60
C ARG A 191 -8.69 23.35 8.88
N GLY A 192 -8.12 22.28 9.46
CA GLY A 192 -8.54 21.70 10.74
C GLY A 192 -8.06 22.48 11.97
N GLY A 193 -7.39 23.64 11.81
CA GLY A 193 -6.99 24.53 12.89
C GLY A 193 -5.67 24.20 13.56
N ALA A 194 -4.83 23.36 12.97
CA ALA A 194 -3.46 23.14 13.40
C ALA A 194 -2.53 24.28 12.94
N LYS A 195 -1.45 24.53 13.69
CA LYS A 195 -0.34 25.40 13.27
C LYS A 195 0.69 24.56 12.53
N VAL A 196 0.73 24.71 11.20
CA VAL A 196 1.47 23.80 10.33
C VAL A 196 2.82 24.38 9.90
N THR A 197 3.86 23.57 10.05
CA THR A 197 5.17 23.81 9.41
C THR A 197 5.48 22.64 8.48
N LEU A 198 5.62 22.89 7.18
CA LEU A 198 6.09 21.90 6.23
C LEU A 198 7.60 21.97 6.11
N VAL A 199 8.28 20.85 6.34
CA VAL A 199 9.73 20.70 6.27
C VAL A 199 10.11 19.86 5.06
N HIS A 200 10.92 20.42 4.16
CA HIS A 200 11.34 19.70 2.95
C HIS A 200 12.83 19.90 2.65
N ARG A 201 13.49 18.82 2.23
CA ARG A 201 14.92 18.83 1.89
C ARG A 201 15.25 19.52 0.56
N GLY A 202 14.30 19.72 -0.31
CA GLY A 202 14.45 20.40 -1.60
C GLY A 202 14.23 21.90 -1.48
N LYS A 203 14.52 22.61 -2.58
CA LYS A 203 14.30 24.08 -2.67
C LYS A 203 12.83 24.48 -2.64
N TRP A 204 11.97 23.58 -3.12
CA TRP A 204 10.50 23.72 -3.09
C TRP A 204 9.83 22.34 -3.13
N VAL A 205 8.53 22.30 -2.90
CA VAL A 205 7.75 21.07 -3.07
C VAL A 205 7.81 20.58 -4.51
N ARG A 206 7.57 19.29 -4.74
CA ARG A 206 7.76 18.68 -6.07
C ARG A 206 6.76 19.22 -7.09
N PRO A 207 7.19 19.46 -8.34
CA PRO A 207 6.27 19.87 -9.43
C PRO A 207 5.14 18.86 -9.70
N SER A 208 5.31 17.60 -9.27
CA SER A 208 4.30 16.54 -9.39
C SER A 208 3.18 16.59 -8.35
N VAL A 209 3.16 17.62 -7.48
CA VAL A 209 2.01 17.90 -6.62
C VAL A 209 0.79 18.17 -7.48
N LYS A 210 -0.36 17.62 -7.10
CA LYS A 210 -1.63 17.76 -7.83
C LYS A 210 -1.91 19.23 -8.15
N TYR A 211 -2.24 19.51 -9.40
CA TYR A 211 -2.39 20.88 -9.93
C TYR A 211 -3.45 21.73 -9.18
N TRP A 212 -4.40 21.09 -8.52
CA TRP A 212 -5.42 21.80 -7.71
C TRP A 212 -5.00 22.03 -6.26
N LEU A 213 -3.94 21.37 -5.77
CA LEU A 213 -3.42 21.56 -4.42
C LEU A 213 -2.30 22.59 -4.38
N LEU A 214 -1.44 22.60 -5.39
CA LEU A 214 -0.25 23.44 -5.40
C LEU A 214 -0.56 24.94 -5.27
N PRO A 215 -1.50 25.52 -6.01
CA PRO A 215 -1.83 26.94 -5.88
C PRO A 215 -2.36 27.32 -4.49
N ASP A 216 -3.18 26.47 -3.88
CA ASP A 216 -3.69 26.72 -2.54
C ASP A 216 -2.56 26.65 -1.49
N PHE A 217 -1.69 25.66 -1.59
CA PHE A 217 -0.52 25.54 -0.72
C PHE A 217 0.40 26.79 -0.84
N GLU A 218 0.71 27.21 -2.05
CA GLU A 218 1.52 28.39 -2.31
C GLU A 218 0.90 29.66 -1.71
N ASN A 219 -0.41 29.84 -1.84
CA ASN A 219 -1.14 30.94 -1.23
C ASN A 219 -1.06 30.89 0.30
N ARG A 220 -1.26 29.72 0.93
CA ARG A 220 -1.14 29.56 2.39
C ARG A 220 0.28 29.87 2.89
N VAL A 221 1.29 29.51 2.13
CA VAL A 221 2.68 29.85 2.48
C VAL A 221 2.93 31.36 2.31
N LYS A 222 2.47 31.95 1.22
CA LYS A 222 2.66 33.38 0.92
C LYS A 222 2.01 34.29 1.98
N GLU A 223 0.84 33.94 2.46
CA GLU A 223 0.14 34.70 3.52
C GLU A 223 0.59 34.35 4.94
N GLY A 224 1.51 33.38 5.10
CA GLY A 224 2.05 32.98 6.39
C GLY A 224 1.17 32.03 7.20
N SER A 225 0.09 31.51 6.64
CA SER A 225 -0.82 30.55 7.28
C SER A 225 -0.17 29.17 7.45
N ILE A 226 0.71 28.77 6.53
CA ILE A 226 1.56 27.59 6.62
C ILE A 226 3.02 28.07 6.53
N ARG A 227 3.84 27.68 7.52
CA ARG A 227 5.27 27.91 7.45
C ARG A 227 5.92 26.85 6.56
N ALA A 228 6.73 27.27 5.59
CA ALA A 228 7.50 26.37 4.74
C ALA A 228 9.01 26.49 5.07
N VAL A 229 9.62 25.39 5.54
CA VAL A 229 11.05 25.29 5.84
C VAL A 229 11.69 24.41 4.79
N MET A 230 12.23 25.04 3.77
CA MET A 230 12.88 24.38 2.63
C MET A 230 14.38 24.19 2.85
N GLU A 231 15.01 23.34 2.02
CA GLU A 231 16.42 22.96 2.10
C GLU A 231 16.81 22.50 3.52
N ALA A 232 15.87 21.81 4.19
CA ALA A 232 16.00 21.37 5.57
C ALA A 232 15.95 19.84 5.66
N ARG A 233 16.92 19.24 6.35
CA ARG A 233 16.94 17.81 6.67
C ARG A 233 16.74 17.63 8.17
N VAL A 234 15.87 16.69 8.52
CA VAL A 234 15.71 16.29 9.93
C VAL A 234 16.95 15.53 10.38
N GLU A 235 17.55 15.93 11.50
CA GLU A 235 18.69 15.25 12.11
C GLU A 235 18.30 14.42 13.32
N ALA A 236 17.34 14.88 14.10
CA ALA A 236 16.82 14.19 15.27
C ALA A 236 15.44 14.71 15.63
N ILE A 237 14.65 13.88 16.30
CA ILE A 237 13.34 14.24 16.85
C ILE A 237 13.40 14.07 18.37
N THR A 238 12.83 15.02 19.10
CA THR A 238 12.71 15.02 20.56
C THR A 238 11.24 15.17 20.96
N PRO A 239 10.87 14.96 22.23
CA PRO A 239 9.49 15.21 22.67
C PRO A 239 8.98 16.63 22.44
N GLU A 240 9.89 17.62 22.34
CA GLU A 240 9.57 19.05 22.19
C GLU A 240 9.57 19.52 20.72
N GLY A 241 10.08 18.71 19.78
CA GLY A 241 10.19 19.10 18.37
C GLY A 241 11.29 18.38 17.63
N LEU A 242 11.88 19.04 16.63
CA LEU A 242 12.88 18.43 15.76
C LEU A 242 14.06 19.35 15.47
N TRP A 243 15.24 18.76 15.38
CA TRP A 243 16.45 19.40 14.92
C TRP A 243 16.58 19.30 13.42
N LEU A 244 16.84 20.41 12.78
CA LEU A 244 16.99 20.55 11.33
C LEU A 244 18.41 21.01 10.98
N SER A 245 18.97 20.41 9.93
CA SER A 245 20.18 20.88 9.25
C SER A 245 19.77 21.64 8.00
N ARG A 246 20.30 22.85 7.83
CA ARG A 246 20.08 23.73 6.69
C ARG A 246 21.40 24.33 6.20
N PRO A 247 21.48 24.86 4.97
CA PRO A 247 22.66 25.59 4.51
C PRO A 247 23.08 26.74 5.43
N SER A 248 22.10 27.36 6.13
CA SER A 248 22.30 28.45 7.09
C SER A 248 22.75 27.97 8.48
N GLY A 249 22.84 26.69 8.73
CA GLY A 249 23.18 26.11 10.02
C GLY A 249 22.10 25.20 10.60
N ARG A 250 22.28 24.85 11.88
CA ARG A 250 21.35 23.99 12.61
C ARG A 250 20.23 24.81 13.26
N GLU A 251 19.00 24.33 13.15
CA GLU A 251 17.80 25.00 13.68
C GLU A 251 16.96 24.01 14.48
N PHE A 252 16.41 24.43 15.62
CA PHE A 252 15.39 23.69 16.35
C PHE A 252 14.00 24.19 15.98
N LEU A 253 13.12 23.29 15.58
CA LEU A 253 11.72 23.56 15.27
C LEU A 253 10.83 22.93 16.36
N PRO A 254 10.15 23.73 17.21
CA PRO A 254 9.16 23.20 18.13
C PRO A 254 7.99 22.56 17.39
N ALA A 255 7.52 21.42 17.89
CA ALA A 255 6.35 20.73 17.37
C ALA A 255 5.77 19.77 18.40
N ASP A 256 4.44 19.75 18.54
CA ASP A 256 3.71 18.77 19.36
C ASP A 256 3.65 17.40 18.65
N PHE A 257 3.58 17.42 17.31
CA PHE A 257 3.52 16.23 16.47
C PHE A 257 4.41 16.37 15.24
N VAL A 258 4.97 15.25 14.81
CA VAL A 258 5.76 15.15 13.57
C VAL A 258 5.11 14.12 12.65
N VAL A 259 4.67 14.54 11.47
CA VAL A 259 4.05 13.67 10.47
C VAL A 259 5.02 13.47 9.31
N VAL A 260 5.61 12.28 9.21
CA VAL A 260 6.65 11.93 8.24
C VAL A 260 6.03 11.32 6.99
N LEU A 261 5.95 12.09 5.92
CA LEU A 261 5.32 11.71 4.64
C LEU A 261 6.32 11.80 3.48
N ILE A 262 7.35 10.97 3.54
CA ILE A 262 8.49 10.94 2.60
C ILE A 262 8.39 9.82 1.57
N GLY A 263 7.18 9.29 1.35
CA GLY A 263 6.89 8.24 0.40
C GLY A 263 6.91 6.85 1.03
N TYR A 264 6.76 5.87 0.17
CA TYR A 264 6.64 4.45 0.51
C TYR A 264 7.57 3.63 -0.37
N ARG A 265 7.77 2.36 0.00
CA ARG A 265 8.43 1.36 -0.82
C ARG A 265 7.62 0.06 -0.83
N ALA A 266 7.86 -0.78 -1.83
CA ALA A 266 7.16 -2.05 -1.96
C ALA A 266 7.22 -2.89 -0.67
N GLU A 267 6.12 -3.54 -0.36
CA GLU A 267 6.06 -4.57 0.69
C GLU A 267 6.50 -5.90 0.06
N ASP A 268 7.82 -6.11 -0.01
CA ASP A 268 8.45 -7.20 -0.74
C ASP A 268 9.11 -8.27 0.16
N ARG A 269 8.94 -8.18 1.49
CA ARG A 269 9.51 -9.12 2.44
C ARG A 269 9.20 -10.58 2.09
N LEU A 270 7.94 -10.87 1.77
CA LEU A 270 7.51 -12.23 1.41
C LEU A 270 8.19 -12.75 0.15
N LEU A 271 8.43 -11.88 -0.84
CA LEU A 271 9.15 -12.25 -2.08
C LEU A 271 10.62 -12.55 -1.79
N ARG A 272 11.29 -11.72 -0.98
CA ARG A 272 12.68 -11.92 -0.58
C ARG A 272 12.86 -13.20 0.21
N GLU A 273 12.01 -13.44 1.21
CA GLU A 273 12.03 -14.65 2.03
C GLU A 273 11.69 -15.93 1.24
N ALA A 274 10.89 -15.80 0.16
CA ALA A 274 10.60 -16.90 -0.76
C ALA A 274 11.76 -17.22 -1.73
N GLY A 275 12.84 -16.43 -1.73
CA GLY A 275 14.01 -16.64 -2.57
C GLY A 275 13.92 -16.06 -3.98
N VAL A 276 13.03 -15.07 -4.18
CA VAL A 276 12.93 -14.36 -5.47
C VAL A 276 14.23 -13.62 -5.76
N ALA A 277 14.75 -13.76 -6.98
CA ALA A 277 15.90 -12.99 -7.47
C ALA A 277 15.53 -11.53 -7.70
N TYR A 278 16.49 -10.64 -7.50
CA TYR A 278 16.32 -9.20 -7.62
C TYR A 278 17.36 -8.61 -8.57
N GLU A 279 16.93 -7.64 -9.39
CA GLU A 279 17.78 -6.75 -10.15
C GLU A 279 17.80 -5.39 -9.43
N GLY A 280 18.87 -5.13 -8.68
CA GLY A 280 18.92 -4.00 -7.75
C GLY A 280 17.85 -4.13 -6.66
N GLU A 281 16.91 -3.18 -6.61
CA GLU A 281 15.82 -3.19 -5.63
C GLU A 281 14.47 -3.69 -6.20
N ARG A 282 14.43 -4.18 -7.44
CA ARG A 282 13.23 -4.71 -8.07
C ARG A 282 13.29 -6.23 -8.18
N PRO A 283 12.20 -6.95 -7.90
CA PRO A 283 12.14 -8.38 -8.17
C PRO A 283 12.26 -8.64 -9.68
N TRP A 284 13.01 -9.68 -10.06
CA TRP A 284 12.98 -10.17 -11.41
C TRP A 284 11.61 -10.74 -11.76
N LEU A 285 11.05 -10.33 -12.90
CA LEU A 285 9.71 -10.73 -13.34
C LEU A 285 9.70 -11.04 -14.83
N SER A 286 8.97 -12.08 -15.21
CA SER A 286 8.64 -12.38 -16.60
C SER A 286 7.61 -11.36 -17.14
N PRO A 287 7.35 -11.35 -18.46
CA PRO A 287 6.27 -10.54 -19.05
C PRO A 287 4.88 -10.85 -18.46
N GLU A 288 4.68 -12.05 -17.94
CA GLU A 288 3.44 -12.51 -17.30
C GLU A 288 3.40 -12.26 -15.78
N TRP A 289 4.39 -11.52 -15.24
CA TRP A 289 4.50 -11.19 -13.82
C TRP A 289 4.90 -12.36 -12.92
N GLU A 290 5.43 -13.44 -13.46
CA GLU A 290 6.02 -14.52 -12.68
C GLU A 290 7.41 -14.12 -12.17
N THR A 291 7.71 -14.47 -10.94
CA THR A 291 9.04 -14.25 -10.35
C THR A 291 10.03 -15.33 -10.79
N SER A 292 11.30 -15.21 -10.37
CA SER A 292 12.30 -16.28 -10.55
C SER A 292 11.97 -17.59 -9.83
N VAL A 293 10.97 -17.59 -8.94
CA VAL A 293 10.44 -18.79 -8.29
C VAL A 293 9.23 -19.28 -9.08
N PRO A 294 9.33 -20.44 -9.79
CA PRO A 294 8.24 -20.93 -10.62
C PRO A 294 6.92 -21.07 -9.86
N GLY A 295 5.84 -20.55 -10.43
CA GLY A 295 4.51 -20.56 -9.84
C GLY A 295 4.23 -19.44 -8.82
N LEU A 296 5.23 -18.61 -8.50
CA LEU A 296 5.09 -17.42 -7.65
C LEU A 296 5.05 -16.16 -8.51
N PHE A 297 3.98 -15.39 -8.42
CA PHE A 297 3.74 -14.17 -9.17
C PHE A 297 3.72 -12.94 -8.26
N ALA A 298 4.13 -11.78 -8.78
CA ALA A 298 4.02 -10.51 -8.08
C ALA A 298 3.35 -9.47 -8.97
N VAL A 299 2.23 -8.88 -8.50
CA VAL A 299 1.40 -7.98 -9.29
C VAL A 299 1.12 -6.66 -8.57
N GLY A 300 0.95 -5.58 -9.33
CA GLY A 300 0.76 -4.26 -8.77
C GLY A 300 2.06 -3.67 -8.19
N SER A 301 1.94 -2.79 -7.23
CA SER A 301 3.07 -1.98 -6.76
C SER A 301 4.12 -2.74 -5.96
N CYS A 302 3.82 -3.92 -5.41
CA CYS A 302 4.85 -4.76 -4.77
C CYS A 302 5.91 -5.27 -5.77
N ALA A 303 5.61 -5.24 -7.06
CA ALA A 303 6.50 -5.65 -8.15
C ALA A 303 7.55 -4.58 -8.54
N TYR A 304 7.51 -3.38 -7.97
CA TYR A 304 8.29 -2.22 -8.45
C TYR A 304 9.32 -1.67 -7.46
N GLY A 305 9.54 -2.35 -6.34
CA GLY A 305 10.55 -1.94 -5.35
C GLY A 305 10.33 -0.52 -4.82
N PRO A 306 11.29 0.40 -4.98
CA PRO A 306 11.15 1.78 -4.49
C PRO A 306 10.31 2.69 -5.40
N ASP A 307 9.97 2.24 -6.62
CA ASP A 307 9.19 3.02 -7.56
C ASP A 307 7.69 2.90 -7.27
N THR A 308 7.17 3.82 -6.50
CA THR A 308 5.74 3.92 -6.16
C THR A 308 4.97 4.90 -7.05
N ARG A 309 5.58 5.38 -8.16
CA ARG A 309 5.00 6.39 -9.06
C ARG A 309 4.62 5.85 -10.43
N SER A 310 5.12 4.67 -10.80
CA SER A 310 4.85 4.06 -12.10
C SER A 310 3.71 3.05 -12.07
N VAL A 311 3.25 2.62 -10.89
CA VAL A 311 2.21 1.62 -10.75
C VAL A 311 1.06 2.10 -9.87
N PHE A 312 -0.10 2.07 -10.47
CA PHE A 312 -1.37 2.45 -9.89
C PHE A 312 -2.37 1.30 -10.05
N ILE A 313 -3.62 1.50 -9.64
CA ILE A 313 -4.70 0.52 -9.82
C ILE A 313 -4.90 0.22 -11.30
N GLU A 314 -4.81 1.25 -12.15
CA GLU A 314 -5.05 1.22 -13.59
C GLU A 314 -4.19 0.18 -14.32
N ASN A 315 -2.89 0.21 -14.11
CA ASN A 315 -1.97 -0.75 -14.73
C ASN A 315 -1.82 -2.02 -13.89
N GLY A 316 -1.90 -1.94 -12.57
CA GLY A 316 -1.85 -3.10 -11.70
C GLY A 316 -2.94 -4.14 -11.96
N ARG A 317 -4.15 -3.71 -12.35
CA ARG A 317 -5.24 -4.63 -12.76
C ARG A 317 -4.91 -5.43 -14.02
N GLU A 318 -4.12 -4.86 -14.94
CA GLU A 318 -3.67 -5.56 -16.15
C GLU A 318 -2.58 -6.60 -15.80
N HIS A 319 -1.70 -6.30 -14.82
CA HIS A 319 -0.75 -7.28 -14.28
C HIS A 319 -1.49 -8.50 -13.73
N ALA A 320 -2.54 -8.29 -12.95
CA ALA A 320 -3.35 -9.37 -12.39
C ALA A 320 -3.99 -10.22 -13.50
N ARG A 321 -4.55 -9.58 -14.54
CA ARG A 321 -5.13 -10.27 -15.68
C ARG A 321 -4.11 -11.14 -16.41
N ALA A 322 -2.93 -10.60 -16.72
CA ALA A 322 -1.86 -11.32 -17.41
C ALA A 322 -1.40 -12.53 -16.60
N ALA A 323 -1.11 -12.35 -15.31
CA ALA A 323 -0.70 -13.44 -14.41
C ALA A 323 -1.73 -14.56 -14.35
N LEU A 324 -3.00 -14.23 -14.13
CA LEU A 324 -4.06 -15.24 -14.02
C LEU A 324 -4.36 -15.95 -15.37
N THR A 325 -4.19 -15.26 -16.48
CA THR A 325 -4.30 -15.88 -17.82
C THR A 325 -3.18 -16.92 -18.02
N ALA A 326 -1.94 -16.58 -17.66
CA ALA A 326 -0.80 -17.51 -17.73
C ALA A 326 -1.00 -18.73 -16.81
N ILE A 327 -1.44 -18.50 -15.57
CA ILE A 327 -1.75 -19.57 -14.61
C ILE A 327 -2.83 -20.50 -15.16
N ALA A 328 -3.93 -19.95 -15.69
CA ALA A 328 -5.02 -20.75 -16.24
C ALA A 328 -4.59 -21.61 -17.43
N ALA A 329 -3.74 -21.08 -18.30
CA ALA A 329 -3.16 -21.83 -19.41
C ALA A 329 -2.35 -23.04 -18.91
N ARG A 330 -1.52 -22.86 -17.89
CA ARG A 330 -0.73 -23.95 -17.28
C ARG A 330 -1.60 -24.99 -16.58
N VAL A 331 -2.62 -24.55 -15.83
CA VAL A 331 -3.56 -25.46 -15.15
C VAL A 331 -4.30 -26.35 -16.17
N ARG A 332 -4.59 -25.82 -17.37
CA ARG A 332 -5.26 -26.55 -18.46
C ARG A 332 -4.28 -27.36 -19.33
N GLY A 333 -2.98 -27.29 -19.09
CA GLY A 333 -1.97 -27.97 -19.90
C GLY A 333 -1.79 -27.36 -21.31
N LEU A 334 -2.14 -26.10 -21.50
CA LEU A 334 -2.07 -25.40 -22.78
C LEU A 334 -0.72 -24.76 -23.08
N THR A 335 0.17 -24.71 -22.08
CA THR A 335 1.54 -24.20 -22.21
C THR A 335 2.54 -25.27 -21.82
N PRO A 336 3.66 -25.46 -22.54
CA PRO A 336 4.76 -26.29 -22.07
C PRO A 336 5.23 -25.75 -20.72
N ARG A 337 5.55 -26.62 -19.79
CA ARG A 337 6.27 -26.24 -18.57
C ARG A 337 7.69 -25.83 -18.99
N PRO A 338 8.22 -24.70 -18.45
CA PRO A 338 9.59 -24.30 -18.73
C PRO A 338 10.62 -25.34 -18.27
#